data_0d9a5c3c8a02445187e990207d8e1319
#
_entry.id   0d9a5c3c8a02445187e990207d8e1319
#
_cell.length_a   1.000
_cell.length_b   1.000
_cell.length_c   1.000
_cell.angle_alpha   90.00
_cell.angle_beta   90.00
_cell.angle_gamma   90.00
#
_symmetry.space_group_name_H-M   'P 1'
#
loop_
_entity.id
_entity.type
_entity.pdbx_description
1 polymer ?
#
loop_
_entity_poly.entity_id
_entity_poly.type
_entity_poly.pdbx_seq_one_letter_code
_entity_poly.pdbx_strand_id
1 'polypeptide(L)'
;KKLKLNGYEAFLVVLISLVHDMGHQGKRVLKNPYYQEKKTINALNKIIFKVLLNNKKWKRIERILLNTYFSIKPKESYDKVEKIILNADISSSVFFGFSRGLNQSRKLKFEMDYNDKSEVLYKNFLEVLKSREVTCY
;
A
#
# COMPACT_ATOMS: atom_id res chain seq x y z
N LYS A 1 16.19 9.08 13.18
CA LYS A 1 15.44 8.93 14.44
C LYS A 1 14.59 7.69 14.33
N LYS A 2 14.90 6.61 15.09
CA LYS A 2 14.11 5.35 15.05
C LYS A 2 12.66 5.63 15.41
N LEU A 3 11.74 5.27 14.54
CA LEU A 3 10.30 5.32 14.82
C LEU A 3 9.97 4.26 15.88
N LYS A 4 9.62 4.70 17.08
CA LYS A 4 9.11 3.79 18.12
C LYS A 4 7.62 3.56 17.86
N LEU A 5 7.24 2.32 17.57
CA LEU A 5 5.87 1.86 17.51
C LEU A 5 5.44 1.34 18.88
N ASN A 6 4.21 1.62 19.29
CA ASN A 6 3.60 0.90 20.40
C ASN A 6 3.06 -0.47 19.91
N GLY A 7 2.66 -1.34 20.83
CA GLY A 7 2.20 -2.69 20.50
C GLY A 7 1.00 -2.71 19.53
N TYR A 8 0.06 -1.77 19.67
CA TYR A 8 -1.07 -1.66 18.75
C TYR A 8 -0.65 -1.18 17.34
N GLU A 9 0.27 -0.23 17.24
CA GLU A 9 0.81 0.23 15.98
C GLU A 9 1.58 -0.88 15.26
N ALA A 10 2.39 -1.65 15.99
CA ALA A 10 3.10 -2.81 15.45
C ALA A 10 2.11 -3.87 14.94
N PHE A 11 1.06 -4.17 15.71
CA PHE A 11 -0.03 -5.06 15.27
C PHE A 11 -0.68 -4.57 13.97
N LEU A 12 -0.98 -3.27 13.85
CA LEU A 12 -1.56 -2.70 12.63
C LEU A 12 -0.64 -2.82 11.43
N VAL A 13 0.67 -2.58 11.60
CA VAL A 13 1.65 -2.75 10.51
C VAL A 13 1.62 -4.19 10.00
N VAL A 14 1.72 -5.17 10.90
CA VAL A 14 1.71 -6.59 10.52
C VAL A 14 0.38 -6.96 9.86
N LEU A 15 -0.75 -6.63 10.49
CA LEU A 15 -2.08 -6.97 9.96
C LEU A 15 -2.26 -6.41 8.55
N ILE A 16 -2.03 -5.11 8.35
CA ILE A 16 -2.30 -4.47 7.08
C ILE A 16 -1.31 -4.94 6.00
N SER A 17 -0.04 -5.15 6.34
CA SER A 17 0.93 -5.73 5.40
C SER A 17 0.51 -7.11 4.89
N LEU A 18 -0.16 -7.91 5.71
CA LEU A 18 -0.66 -9.23 5.32
C LEU A 18 -1.92 -9.18 4.45
N VAL A 19 -2.76 -8.16 4.64
CA VAL A 19 -4.11 -8.18 4.06
C VAL A 19 -4.35 -7.13 2.96
N HIS A 20 -3.48 -6.12 2.80
CA HIS A 20 -3.74 -5.00 1.88
C HIS A 20 -4.02 -5.47 0.44
N ASP A 21 -3.36 -6.53 0.00
CA ASP A 21 -3.51 -7.09 -1.35
C ASP A 21 -4.54 -8.23 -1.46
N MET A 22 -5.25 -8.60 -0.39
CA MET A 22 -6.26 -9.68 -0.44
C MET A 22 -7.37 -9.46 -1.48
N GLY A 23 -7.68 -8.21 -1.78
CA GLY A 23 -8.67 -7.83 -2.79
C GLY A 23 -8.13 -7.80 -4.22
N HIS A 24 -6.81 -7.95 -4.39
CA HIS A 24 -6.15 -7.82 -5.68
C HIS A 24 -6.47 -9.00 -6.61
N GLN A 25 -6.86 -8.69 -7.84
CA GLN A 25 -7.28 -9.70 -8.84
C GLN A 25 -6.22 -9.95 -9.93
N GLY A 26 -5.00 -9.42 -9.77
CA GLY A 26 -3.95 -9.52 -10.79
C GLY A 26 -4.28 -8.76 -12.09
N LYS A 27 -5.23 -7.82 -12.05
CA LYS A 27 -5.58 -6.97 -13.20
C LYS A 27 -6.04 -5.59 -12.76
N ARG A 28 -5.80 -4.61 -13.63
CA ARG A 28 -6.23 -3.23 -13.41
C ARG A 28 -7.76 -3.10 -13.47
N VAL A 29 -8.35 -2.49 -12.44
CA VAL A 29 -9.78 -2.14 -12.44
C VAL A 29 -9.90 -0.64 -12.68
N LEU A 30 -10.00 -0.25 -13.94
CA LEU A 30 -9.99 1.17 -14.37
C LEU A 30 -11.22 1.96 -13.93
N LYS A 31 -12.38 1.30 -13.79
CA LYS A 31 -13.67 1.99 -13.63
C LYS A 31 -14.06 2.29 -12.19
N ASN A 32 -13.41 1.69 -11.20
CA ASN A 32 -13.75 1.85 -9.79
C ASN A 32 -12.50 2.09 -8.93
N PRO A 33 -12.14 3.35 -8.64
CA PRO A 33 -11.07 3.64 -7.70
C PRO A 33 -11.38 2.98 -6.35
N TYR A 34 -10.35 2.48 -5.67
CA TYR A 34 -10.46 1.78 -4.38
C TYR A 34 -11.23 0.44 -4.43
N TYR A 35 -11.43 -0.16 -5.61
CA TYR A 35 -12.19 -1.40 -5.72
C TYR A 35 -11.55 -2.55 -4.92
N GLN A 36 -10.24 -2.71 -5.04
CA GLN A 36 -9.48 -3.78 -4.41
C GLN A 36 -9.43 -3.59 -2.89
N GLU A 37 -9.16 -2.37 -2.45
CA GLU A 37 -9.13 -1.99 -1.04
C GLU A 37 -10.50 -2.18 -0.38
N LYS A 38 -11.58 -1.76 -1.03
CA LYS A 38 -12.96 -1.99 -0.55
C LYS A 38 -13.29 -3.48 -0.48
N LYS A 39 -12.81 -4.28 -1.43
CA LYS A 39 -13.00 -5.73 -1.40
C LYS A 39 -12.28 -6.37 -0.23
N THR A 40 -11.05 -5.94 0.07
CA THR A 40 -10.29 -6.34 1.26
C THR A 40 -11.04 -5.95 2.54
N ILE A 41 -11.50 -4.70 2.65
CA ILE A 41 -12.29 -4.22 3.80
C ILE A 41 -13.54 -5.05 4.00
N ASN A 42 -14.29 -5.35 2.94
CA ASN A 42 -15.49 -6.17 3.00
C ASN A 42 -15.20 -7.61 3.43
N ALA A 43 -14.08 -8.18 2.98
CA ALA A 43 -13.65 -9.52 3.42
C ALA A 43 -13.30 -9.52 4.91
N LEU A 44 -12.54 -8.53 5.39
CA LEU A 44 -12.20 -8.39 6.80
C LEU A 44 -13.42 -8.13 7.69
N ASN A 45 -14.42 -7.39 7.22
CA ASN A 45 -15.68 -7.18 7.92
C ASN A 45 -16.44 -8.50 8.17
N LYS A 46 -16.32 -9.46 7.27
CA LYS A 46 -16.94 -10.80 7.41
C LYS A 46 -16.19 -11.69 8.40
N ILE A 47 -14.90 -11.45 8.59
CA ILE A 47 -14.06 -12.17 9.54
C ILE A 47 -14.09 -11.39 10.84
N ILE A 48 -15.15 -11.50 11.65
CA ILE A 48 -15.29 -11.08 13.06
C ILE A 48 -14.46 -9.84 13.55
N PHE A 49 -13.58 -9.28 12.72
CA PHE A 49 -12.68 -8.18 13.09
C PHE A 49 -13.45 -6.93 13.57
N LYS A 50 -14.59 -6.64 12.95
CA LYS A 50 -15.43 -5.50 13.33
C LYS A 50 -16.02 -5.67 14.72
N VAL A 51 -16.29 -6.90 15.15
CA VAL A 51 -16.84 -7.23 16.47
C VAL A 51 -15.78 -7.17 17.55
N LEU A 52 -14.53 -7.54 17.22
CA LEU A 52 -13.40 -7.55 18.15
C LEU A 52 -12.78 -6.16 18.37
N LEU A 53 -12.97 -5.24 17.45
CA LEU A 53 -12.39 -3.90 17.50
C LEU A 53 -13.48 -2.86 17.71
N ASN A 54 -13.22 -1.90 18.61
CA ASN A 54 -14.12 -0.76 18.71
C ASN A 54 -14.16 0.03 17.38
N ASN A 55 -15.23 0.76 17.16
CA ASN A 55 -15.51 1.48 15.92
C ASN A 55 -14.36 2.44 15.50
N LYS A 56 -13.69 3.08 16.46
CA LYS A 56 -12.55 3.99 16.19
C LYS A 56 -11.34 3.26 15.62
N LYS A 57 -11.02 2.09 16.19
CA LYS A 57 -9.91 1.24 15.71
C LYS A 57 -10.21 0.68 14.33
N TRP A 58 -11.45 0.24 14.10
CA TRP A 58 -11.90 -0.25 12.81
C TRP A 58 -11.80 0.82 11.71
N LYS A 59 -12.33 2.02 11.95
CA LYS A 59 -12.23 3.15 11.02
C LYS A 59 -10.78 3.52 10.68
N ARG A 60 -9.85 3.38 11.63
CA ARG A 60 -8.43 3.58 11.36
C ARG A 60 -7.89 2.54 10.37
N ILE A 61 -8.25 1.26 10.53
CA ILE A 61 -7.86 0.18 9.59
C ILE A 61 -8.44 0.45 8.20
N GLU A 62 -9.73 0.76 8.09
CA GLU A 62 -10.37 1.09 6.81
C GLU A 62 -9.65 2.25 6.11
N ARG A 63 -9.34 3.32 6.84
CA ARG A 63 -8.62 4.48 6.30
C ARG A 63 -7.25 4.08 5.78
N ILE A 64 -6.47 3.31 6.55
CA ILE A 64 -5.13 2.89 6.15
C ILE A 64 -5.21 2.01 4.88
N LEU A 65 -6.13 1.05 4.84
CA LEU A 65 -6.35 0.21 3.66
C LEU A 65 -6.76 1.02 2.43
N LEU A 66 -7.66 1.99 2.55
CA LEU A 66 -8.02 2.86 1.43
C LEU A 66 -6.85 3.71 0.95
N ASN A 67 -5.92 4.05 1.83
CA ASN A 67 -4.75 4.83 1.49
C ASN A 67 -3.63 4.01 0.83
N THR A 68 -3.70 2.66 0.84
CA THR A 68 -2.80 1.81 0.04
C THR A 68 -3.10 1.90 -1.46
N TYR A 69 -4.29 2.40 -1.84
CA TYR A 69 -4.56 2.70 -3.24
C TYR A 69 -3.48 3.62 -3.81
N PHE A 70 -2.82 3.15 -4.87
CA PHE A 70 -1.74 3.87 -5.50
C PHE A 70 -2.24 5.21 -6.08
N SER A 71 -1.87 6.28 -5.43
CA SER A 71 -2.12 7.65 -5.90
C SER A 71 -0.80 8.40 -6.00
N ILE A 72 -0.57 9.04 -7.13
CA ILE A 72 0.61 9.88 -7.38
C ILE A 72 0.66 11.10 -6.43
N LYS A 73 -0.48 11.49 -5.85
CA LYS A 73 -0.54 12.63 -4.93
C LYS A 73 -0.48 12.15 -3.48
N PRO A 74 0.59 12.43 -2.73
CA PRO A 74 0.64 12.16 -1.30
C PRO A 74 -0.43 13.02 -0.60
N LYS A 75 -1.16 12.42 0.33
CA LYS A 75 -2.01 13.19 1.25
C LYS A 75 -1.15 13.82 2.32
N GLU A 76 -1.45 15.07 2.67
CA GLU A 76 -0.64 15.90 3.58
C GLU A 76 -0.48 15.34 5.00
N SER A 77 -1.30 14.39 5.43
CA SER A 77 -1.22 13.82 6.79
C SER A 77 -1.42 12.31 6.82
N TYR A 78 -0.34 11.56 6.69
CA TYR A 78 -0.32 10.15 7.05
C TYR A 78 0.13 9.97 8.51
N ASP A 79 -0.54 9.10 9.26
CA ASP A 79 -0.02 8.68 10.56
C ASP A 79 1.21 7.75 10.38
N LYS A 80 1.92 7.45 11.48
CA LYS A 80 3.15 6.63 11.43
C LYS A 80 2.94 5.28 10.73
N VAL A 81 1.82 4.60 11.03
CA VAL A 81 1.51 3.27 10.48
C VAL A 81 1.27 3.38 8.98
N GLU A 82 0.51 4.38 8.54
CA GLU A 82 0.28 4.66 7.13
C GLU A 82 1.59 4.92 6.39
N LYS A 83 2.47 5.77 6.94
CA LYS A 83 3.79 6.06 6.35
C LYS A 83 4.63 4.79 6.18
N ILE A 84 4.67 3.94 7.20
CA ILE A 84 5.43 2.68 7.14
C ILE A 84 4.91 1.78 6.03
N ILE A 85 3.61 1.54 6.00
CA ILE A 85 2.99 0.62 5.03
C ILE A 85 3.18 1.12 3.61
N LEU A 86 2.84 2.38 3.35
CA LEU A 86 2.97 2.97 2.02
C LEU A 86 4.41 3.04 1.53
N ASN A 87 5.36 3.28 2.42
CA ASN A 87 6.78 3.26 2.06
C ASN A 87 7.27 1.83 1.81
N ALA A 88 6.87 0.86 2.64
CA ALA A 88 7.26 -0.54 2.46
C ALA A 88 6.74 -1.12 1.16
N ASP A 89 5.49 -0.86 0.81
CA ASP A 89 4.84 -1.33 -0.40
C ASP A 89 5.60 -0.88 -1.66
N ILE A 90 5.87 0.42 -1.79
CA ILE A 90 6.58 0.96 -2.95
C ILE A 90 8.08 0.65 -2.90
N SER A 91 8.68 0.64 -1.71
CA SER A 91 10.12 0.48 -1.56
C SER A 91 10.59 -0.92 -1.96
N SER A 92 9.74 -1.94 -1.88
CA SER A 92 10.05 -3.28 -2.38
C SER A 92 10.47 -3.27 -3.85
N SER A 93 9.94 -2.34 -4.65
CA SER A 93 10.27 -2.16 -6.07
C SER A 93 11.61 -1.45 -6.31
N VAL A 94 12.19 -0.79 -5.31
CA VAL A 94 13.33 0.12 -5.47
C VAL A 94 14.54 -0.29 -4.66
N PHE A 95 14.37 -0.75 -3.40
CA PHE A 95 15.48 -1.03 -2.49
C PHE A 95 16.37 -2.21 -2.90
N PHE A 96 15.89 -3.11 -3.71
CA PHE A 96 16.65 -4.29 -4.13
C PHE A 96 17.49 -4.08 -5.40
N GLY A 97 17.70 -2.83 -5.79
CA GLY A 97 18.50 -2.43 -6.93
C GLY A 97 17.72 -2.32 -8.24
N PHE A 98 18.31 -1.59 -9.20
CA PHE A 98 17.67 -1.24 -10.47
C PHE A 98 17.14 -2.45 -11.25
N SER A 99 17.95 -3.49 -11.40
CA SER A 99 17.58 -4.68 -12.19
C SER A 99 16.34 -5.40 -11.60
N ARG A 100 16.27 -5.49 -10.27
CA ARG A 100 15.12 -6.14 -9.59
C ARG A 100 13.87 -5.26 -9.66
N GLY A 101 14.02 -3.95 -9.46
CA GLY A 101 12.93 -2.99 -9.60
C GLY A 101 12.36 -2.96 -11.01
N LEU A 102 13.22 -2.99 -12.02
CA LEU A 102 12.79 -3.07 -13.41
C LEU A 102 12.06 -4.38 -13.74
N ASN A 103 12.54 -5.50 -13.19
CA ASN A 103 11.87 -6.80 -13.36
C ASN A 103 10.49 -6.83 -12.70
N GLN A 104 10.35 -6.26 -11.49
CA GLN A 104 9.04 -6.08 -10.85
C GLN A 104 8.12 -5.19 -11.67
N SER A 105 8.62 -4.09 -12.20
CA SER A 105 7.85 -3.19 -13.07
C SER A 105 7.36 -3.88 -14.34
N ARG A 106 8.18 -4.79 -14.91
CA ARG A 106 7.75 -5.63 -16.04
C ARG A 106 6.61 -6.57 -15.69
N LYS A 107 6.70 -7.23 -14.54
CA LYS A 107 5.62 -8.11 -14.05
C LYS A 107 4.34 -7.32 -13.78
N LEU A 108 4.45 -6.21 -13.07
CA LEU A 108 3.32 -5.36 -12.74
C LEU A 108 2.67 -4.76 -14.00
N LYS A 109 3.48 -4.37 -15.00
CA LYS A 109 2.98 -3.95 -16.31
C LYS A 109 2.10 -5.02 -16.94
N PHE A 110 2.55 -6.27 -16.93
CA PHE A 110 1.81 -7.39 -17.50
C PHE A 110 0.52 -7.67 -16.73
N GLU A 111 0.57 -7.70 -15.39
CA GLU A 111 -0.59 -7.94 -14.54
C GLU A 111 -1.66 -6.84 -14.66
N MET A 112 -1.22 -5.59 -14.77
CA MET A 112 -2.08 -4.41 -14.75
C MET A 112 -2.48 -3.92 -16.13
N ASP A 113 -2.05 -4.61 -17.19
CA ASP A 113 -2.28 -4.21 -18.59
C ASP A 113 -1.90 -2.73 -18.86
N TYR A 114 -0.72 -2.34 -18.35
CA TYR A 114 -0.17 -1.02 -18.62
C TYR A 114 0.48 -0.97 -20.02
N ASN A 115 0.16 0.06 -20.81
CA ASN A 115 0.75 0.28 -22.13
C ASN A 115 2.14 0.92 -22.07
N ASP A 116 2.49 1.56 -20.94
CA ASP A 116 3.76 2.25 -20.78
C ASP A 116 4.96 1.28 -20.77
N LYS A 117 6.14 1.77 -21.13
CA LYS A 117 7.39 1.01 -20.99
C LYS A 117 7.69 0.76 -19.51
N SER A 118 8.30 -0.37 -19.19
CA SER A 118 8.63 -0.76 -17.82
C SER A 118 9.54 0.25 -17.11
N GLU A 119 10.41 0.92 -17.89
CA GLU A 119 11.29 1.98 -17.40
C GLU A 119 10.51 3.22 -16.97
N VAL A 120 9.43 3.57 -17.68
CA VAL A 120 8.53 4.67 -17.31
C VAL A 120 7.81 4.35 -16.01
N LEU A 121 7.29 3.14 -15.86
CA LEU A 121 6.64 2.69 -14.64
C LEU A 121 7.61 2.71 -13.45
N TYR A 122 8.84 2.23 -13.64
CA TYR A 122 9.88 2.27 -12.62
C TYR A 122 10.24 3.70 -12.22
N LYS A 123 10.39 4.61 -13.20
CA LYS A 123 10.61 6.04 -12.95
C LYS A 123 9.48 6.66 -12.15
N ASN A 124 8.23 6.34 -12.46
CA ASN A 124 7.07 6.82 -11.70
C ASN A 124 7.12 6.36 -10.23
N PHE A 125 7.54 5.13 -9.94
CA PHE A 125 7.76 4.67 -8.57
C PHE A 125 8.84 5.48 -7.85
N LEU A 126 9.95 5.81 -8.53
CA LEU A 126 11.01 6.66 -7.96
C LEU A 126 10.50 8.07 -7.65
N GLU A 127 9.72 8.66 -8.54
CA GLU A 127 9.15 10.01 -8.32
C GLU A 127 8.15 10.01 -7.14
N VAL A 128 7.34 8.96 -7.01
CA VAL A 128 6.44 8.82 -5.85
C VAL A 128 7.24 8.68 -4.56
N LEU A 129 8.32 7.91 -4.54
CA LEU A 129 9.20 7.80 -3.36
C LEU A 129 9.87 9.12 -3.01
N LYS A 130 10.34 9.88 -4.00
CA LYS A 130 10.92 11.22 -3.78
C LYS A 130 9.89 12.20 -3.20
N SER A 131 8.65 12.13 -3.65
CA SER A 131 7.57 13.00 -3.17
C SER A 131 7.09 12.63 -1.76
N ARG A 132 7.39 11.43 -1.29
CA ARG A 132 7.12 10.99 0.07
C ARG A 132 8.40 11.20 0.88
N GLU A 133 8.32 11.88 2.01
CA GLU A 133 9.41 11.89 2.97
C GLU A 133 9.72 10.44 3.39
N VAL A 134 10.66 9.81 2.68
CA VAL A 134 11.16 8.49 3.03
C VAL A 134 12.00 8.66 4.29
N THR A 135 11.37 8.48 5.42
CA THR A 135 12.11 8.34 6.68
C THR A 135 12.80 6.97 6.63
N CYS A 136 14.10 6.96 6.34
CA CYS A 136 14.94 5.78 6.52
C CYS A 136 14.83 5.30 7.97
N TYR A 137 14.52 4.03 8.15
CA TYR A 137 14.38 3.36 9.45
C TYR A 137 15.67 2.63 9.81
#